data_0513e4e82c20f5c39cf16de2bfb71bf4
#
_entry.id   0513e4e82c20f5c39cf16de2bfb71bf4
#
_cell.length_a   1.000
_cell.length_b   1.000
_cell.length_c   1.000
_cell.angle_alpha   90.00
_cell.angle_beta   90.00
_cell.angle_gamma   90.00
#
_symmetry.space_group_name_H-M   'P 1'
#
loop_
_entity.id
_entity.type
_entity.pdbx_description
1 polymer ?
#
loop_
_entity_poly.entity_id
_entity_poly.type
_entity_poly.pdbx_seq_one_letter_code
_entity_poly.pdbx_strand_id
1 'polypeptide(L)'
;MKGEDKMKQTIMGIGLIVGVLVGFVPSVDAQTQKKPVDIEACMSWKRVESPDISPTGRWVTYRIAPMEYNPENTDAKTVHLFDTRTRKEILLDDVENIEFYNSDQALSYQKADSTGNMKTILMELPSGIKKEWKYKESFRPVNGTPYSVSVTNVPKDTVNHVPSFNRLVVRHLKTGTAFQIDSIGYYTLYNEGRSIIFVRRQAKGNALCYGPLTGPYQTIYQSAVKKEPVSFSLDTKLMTGEFSIKDSLWYNFSLKKNTCDLVFDRKEVILPAGMELARATLSHSQKFLTMELRPYQEKVNKDKKEEEVKPDKSFELELWTWDEYEVPTLQTRGRYFRPQYSKYIYDIASGKLMEVAPGHADLLEPDRAEEIHYVLYTDETPYRMQKEWLNEVPFDIYSVNVHTGKKQLVGRSYRTRPKWSMNGKWAVMYDPVAQVWNKFDGTTGKVTDISTAI
;
A
#
# COMPACT_ATOMS: atom_id res chain seq x y z
N MET A 1 -17.76 -50.67 73.79
CA MET A 1 -16.74 -51.32 72.96
C MET A 1 -17.24 -51.83 71.57
N LYS A 2 -18.34 -51.36 71.02
CA LYS A 2 -18.79 -51.75 69.65
C LYS A 2 -18.78 -50.59 68.62
N GLY A 3 -18.35 -49.40 69.01
CA GLY A 3 -18.30 -48.23 68.13
C GLY A 3 -16.91 -47.91 67.56
N GLU A 4 -15.86 -48.27 68.25
CA GLU A 4 -14.47 -47.92 67.83
C GLU A 4 -13.95 -48.82 66.72
N ASP A 5 -14.36 -50.12 66.64
CA ASP A 5 -13.92 -51.02 65.59
C ASP A 5 -14.55 -50.70 64.20
N LYS A 6 -15.76 -50.15 64.16
CA LYS A 6 -16.36 -49.74 62.88
C LYS A 6 -15.70 -48.49 62.29
N MET A 7 -15.22 -47.58 63.18
CA MET A 7 -14.58 -46.37 62.74
C MET A 7 -13.14 -46.67 62.22
N LYS A 8 -12.41 -47.60 62.82
CA LYS A 8 -11.12 -48.04 62.36
C LYS A 8 -11.19 -48.77 61.00
N GLN A 9 -12.19 -49.60 60.79
CA GLN A 9 -12.39 -50.27 59.48
C GLN A 9 -12.77 -49.30 58.36
N THR A 10 -13.57 -48.25 58.66
CA THR A 10 -13.95 -47.22 57.68
C THR A 10 -12.76 -46.31 57.33
N ILE A 11 -11.93 -45.98 58.30
CA ILE A 11 -10.72 -45.17 58.05
C ILE A 11 -9.66 -45.98 57.25
N MET A 12 -9.54 -47.27 57.53
CA MET A 12 -8.63 -48.15 56.80
C MET A 12 -9.08 -48.38 55.33
N GLY A 13 -10.43 -48.46 55.10
CA GLY A 13 -11.02 -48.59 53.75
C GLY A 13 -10.82 -47.30 52.92
N ILE A 14 -11.00 -46.14 53.50
CA ILE A 14 -10.79 -44.83 52.83
C ILE A 14 -9.31 -44.61 52.53
N GLY A 15 -8.41 -44.96 53.44
CA GLY A 15 -6.96 -44.88 53.23
C GLY A 15 -6.47 -45.75 52.07
N LEU A 16 -7.05 -46.95 51.91
CA LEU A 16 -6.68 -47.84 50.77
C LEU A 16 -7.25 -47.36 49.42
N ILE A 17 -8.44 -46.79 49.41
CA ILE A 17 -9.03 -46.23 48.17
C ILE A 17 -8.29 -44.94 47.73
N VAL A 18 -7.85 -44.10 48.65
CA VAL A 18 -7.05 -42.92 48.34
C VAL A 18 -5.64 -43.32 47.90
N GLY A 19 -5.05 -44.35 48.50
CA GLY A 19 -3.75 -44.85 48.09
C GLY A 19 -3.73 -45.49 46.70
N VAL A 20 -4.83 -46.15 46.30
CA VAL A 20 -4.96 -46.71 44.94
C VAL A 20 -5.28 -45.63 43.88
N LEU A 21 -5.97 -44.53 44.27
CA LEU A 21 -6.21 -43.43 43.33
C LEU A 21 -4.99 -42.52 43.12
N VAL A 22 -4.06 -42.44 44.04
CA VAL A 22 -2.82 -41.67 43.86
C VAL A 22 -1.73 -42.51 43.15
N GLY A 23 -1.85 -43.84 43.09
CA GLY A 23 -0.91 -44.72 42.42
C GLY A 23 -1.14 -44.89 40.91
N PHE A 24 -2.26 -44.45 40.36
CA PHE A 24 -2.55 -44.42 38.94
C PHE A 24 -2.63 -43.01 38.43
N VAL A 25 -1.56 -42.23 38.56
CA VAL A 25 -1.25 -41.20 37.60
C VAL A 25 -0.61 -41.96 36.44
N PRO A 26 -1.26 -42.12 35.29
CA PRO A 26 -0.52 -42.55 34.12
C PRO A 26 0.58 -41.50 33.96
N SER A 27 1.84 -41.95 34.15
CA SER A 27 2.95 -41.20 33.63
C SER A 27 2.68 -41.04 32.16
N VAL A 28 2.15 -39.87 31.78
CA VAL A 28 2.11 -39.44 30.39
C VAL A 28 3.58 -39.21 30.03
N ASP A 29 4.29 -40.30 29.75
CA ASP A 29 5.51 -40.25 28.96
C ASP A 29 5.13 -39.77 27.55
N ALA A 30 4.64 -38.55 27.48
CA ALA A 30 4.51 -37.80 26.23
C ALA A 30 5.83 -37.11 25.89
N GLN A 31 6.94 -37.71 26.19
CA GLN A 31 8.15 -37.54 25.42
C GLN A 31 8.05 -38.50 24.22
N THR A 32 7.16 -38.23 23.29
CA THR A 32 7.37 -38.65 21.92
C THR A 32 8.75 -38.09 21.56
N GLN A 33 9.73 -38.95 21.47
CA GLN A 33 11.06 -38.60 20.96
C GLN A 33 10.83 -37.86 19.67
N LYS A 34 11.03 -36.52 19.71
CA LYS A 34 10.89 -35.72 18.52
C LYS A 34 11.86 -36.28 17.52
N LYS A 35 11.36 -36.77 16.39
CA LYS A 35 12.18 -37.26 15.30
C LYS A 35 13.20 -36.18 14.97
N PRO A 36 14.51 -36.51 14.90
CA PRO A 36 15.50 -35.51 14.49
C PRO A 36 15.12 -34.94 13.12
N VAL A 37 15.31 -33.65 12.94
CA VAL A 37 15.08 -32.99 11.66
C VAL A 37 16.19 -33.43 10.72
N ASP A 38 15.86 -34.23 9.73
CA ASP A 38 16.74 -34.63 8.63
C ASP A 38 16.39 -33.82 7.34
N ILE A 39 17.23 -34.00 6.32
CA ILE A 39 17.03 -33.31 5.04
C ILE A 39 15.67 -33.68 4.42
N GLU A 40 15.27 -34.94 4.51
CA GLU A 40 13.99 -35.42 3.97
C GLU A 40 12.80 -34.77 4.69
N ALA A 41 12.90 -34.63 6.02
CA ALA A 41 11.89 -33.88 6.78
C ALA A 41 11.82 -32.43 6.34
N CYS A 42 12.95 -31.75 6.12
CA CYS A 42 12.99 -30.37 5.61
C CYS A 42 12.37 -30.26 4.21
N MET A 43 12.67 -31.18 3.32
CA MET A 43 12.10 -31.22 1.96
C MET A 43 10.60 -31.48 1.96
N SER A 44 10.06 -32.13 2.97
CA SER A 44 8.63 -32.38 3.11
C SER A 44 7.85 -31.20 3.70
N TRP A 45 8.54 -30.18 4.22
CA TRP A 45 7.88 -29.03 4.83
C TRP A 45 7.10 -28.23 3.80
N LYS A 46 5.96 -27.76 4.26
CA LYS A 46 5.07 -26.88 3.48
C LYS A 46 4.92 -25.56 4.20
N ARG A 47 4.71 -24.51 3.43
CA ARG A 47 4.43 -23.18 3.94
C ARG A 47 3.01 -22.75 3.57
N VAL A 48 2.44 -21.93 4.42
CA VAL A 48 1.16 -21.26 4.14
C VAL A 48 1.46 -20.00 3.36
N GLU A 49 0.83 -19.86 2.19
CA GLU A 49 0.94 -18.68 1.33
C GLU A 49 -0.39 -17.94 1.24
N SER A 50 -0.28 -16.61 1.09
CA SER A 50 -1.41 -15.70 0.86
C SER A 50 -2.59 -15.95 1.81
N PRO A 51 -2.37 -16.03 3.13
CA PRO A 51 -3.46 -16.15 4.07
C PRO A 51 -4.29 -14.88 4.08
N ASP A 52 -5.60 -15.02 4.03
CA ASP A 52 -6.55 -13.93 4.18
C ASP A 52 -7.69 -14.36 5.10
N ILE A 53 -8.19 -13.44 5.90
CA ILE A 53 -9.27 -13.68 6.86
C ILE A 53 -10.45 -12.78 6.54
N SER A 54 -11.62 -13.37 6.55
CA SER A 54 -12.85 -12.62 6.33
C SER A 54 -13.11 -11.56 7.42
N PRO A 55 -13.84 -10.50 7.13
CA PRO A 55 -14.10 -9.40 8.07
C PRO A 55 -14.66 -9.83 9.44
N THR A 56 -15.44 -10.93 9.50
CA THR A 56 -15.96 -11.44 10.77
C THR A 56 -15.05 -12.46 11.46
N GLY A 57 -13.93 -12.83 10.82
CA GLY A 57 -13.01 -13.85 11.31
C GLY A 57 -13.52 -15.28 11.20
N ARG A 58 -14.68 -15.50 10.55
CA ARG A 58 -15.27 -16.82 10.40
C ARG A 58 -14.56 -17.67 9.35
N TRP A 59 -14.16 -17.06 8.23
CA TRP A 59 -13.58 -17.76 7.09
C TRP A 59 -12.12 -17.36 6.91
N VAL A 60 -11.31 -18.35 6.58
CA VAL A 60 -9.88 -18.13 6.26
C VAL A 60 -9.62 -18.78 4.91
N THR A 61 -8.98 -18.02 4.01
CA THR A 61 -8.42 -18.58 2.78
C THR A 61 -6.89 -18.64 2.89
N TYR A 62 -6.29 -19.68 2.35
CA TYR A 62 -4.85 -19.85 2.29
C TYR A 62 -4.45 -20.86 1.22
N ARG A 63 -3.19 -20.86 0.84
CA ARG A 63 -2.58 -21.88 -0.02
C ARG A 63 -1.52 -22.63 0.76
N ILE A 64 -1.31 -23.86 0.41
CA ILE A 64 -0.22 -24.67 0.92
C ILE A 64 0.76 -24.91 -0.22
N ALA A 65 2.01 -24.47 -0.03
CA ALA A 65 3.07 -24.65 -1.00
C ALA A 65 4.27 -25.36 -0.38
N PRO A 66 5.09 -26.12 -1.14
CA PRO A 66 6.35 -26.65 -0.66
C PRO A 66 7.31 -25.51 -0.28
N MET A 67 8.27 -25.78 0.60
CA MET A 67 9.28 -24.77 0.99
C MET A 67 10.12 -24.32 -0.20
N GLU A 68 10.48 -25.22 -1.09
CA GLU A 68 11.14 -24.88 -2.36
C GLU A 68 10.11 -24.49 -3.41
N TYR A 69 10.41 -23.41 -4.13
CA TYR A 69 9.59 -22.99 -5.24
C TYR A 69 9.70 -23.99 -6.39
N ASN A 70 8.61 -24.69 -6.65
CA ASN A 70 8.47 -25.51 -7.86
C ASN A 70 7.26 -25.00 -8.67
N PRO A 71 7.48 -24.41 -9.85
CA PRO A 71 6.39 -23.88 -10.69
C PRO A 71 5.44 -24.96 -11.22
N GLU A 72 5.88 -26.24 -11.23
CA GLU A 72 5.08 -27.37 -11.69
C GLU A 72 4.19 -27.96 -10.57
N ASN A 73 4.34 -27.49 -9.34
CA ASN A 73 3.55 -27.99 -8.22
C ASN A 73 2.10 -27.48 -8.30
N THR A 74 1.20 -28.35 -8.70
CA THR A 74 -0.23 -28.06 -8.82
C THR A 74 -0.90 -27.82 -7.46
N ASP A 75 -0.38 -28.37 -6.37
CA ASP A 75 -0.91 -28.17 -5.02
C ASP A 75 -0.85 -26.70 -4.60
N ALA A 76 0.18 -25.97 -5.07
CA ALA A 76 0.33 -24.54 -4.80
C ALA A 76 -0.80 -23.68 -5.44
N LYS A 77 -1.58 -24.22 -6.36
CA LYS A 77 -2.70 -23.54 -7.00
C LYS A 77 -4.03 -23.78 -6.29
N THR A 78 -4.09 -24.77 -5.40
CA THR A 78 -5.28 -25.08 -4.62
C THR A 78 -5.41 -24.10 -3.47
N VAL A 79 -6.57 -23.47 -3.36
CA VAL A 79 -6.93 -22.59 -2.25
C VAL A 79 -7.78 -23.35 -1.26
N HIS A 80 -7.39 -23.28 -0.02
CA HIS A 80 -8.13 -23.82 1.11
C HIS A 80 -9.05 -22.73 1.65
N LEU A 81 -10.34 -23.00 1.72
CA LEU A 81 -11.33 -22.17 2.39
C LEU A 81 -11.76 -22.87 3.68
N PHE A 82 -11.37 -22.33 4.81
CA PHE A 82 -11.57 -22.92 6.14
C PHE A 82 -12.63 -22.16 6.94
N ASP A 83 -13.63 -22.88 7.47
CA ASP A 83 -14.62 -22.34 8.41
C ASP A 83 -14.10 -22.51 9.85
N THR A 84 -13.75 -21.44 10.51
CA THR A 84 -13.22 -21.45 11.90
C THR A 84 -14.21 -21.95 12.92
N ARG A 85 -15.53 -21.87 12.66
CA ARG A 85 -16.59 -22.33 13.57
C ARG A 85 -16.82 -23.82 13.47
N THR A 86 -16.94 -24.34 12.25
CA THR A 86 -17.24 -25.76 12.01
C THR A 86 -15.99 -26.60 11.84
N ARG A 87 -14.81 -25.96 11.67
CA ARG A 87 -13.52 -26.58 11.34
C ARG A 87 -13.56 -27.39 10.04
N LYS A 88 -14.49 -27.09 9.16
CA LYS A 88 -14.58 -27.70 7.84
C LYS A 88 -13.76 -26.91 6.83
N GLU A 89 -13.22 -27.64 5.88
CA GLU A 89 -12.42 -27.11 4.79
C GLU A 89 -13.05 -27.41 3.44
N ILE A 90 -12.95 -26.47 2.53
CA ILE A 90 -13.37 -26.60 1.13
C ILE A 90 -12.16 -26.30 0.27
N LEU A 91 -11.85 -27.19 -0.66
CA LEU A 91 -10.74 -27.00 -1.61
C LEU A 91 -11.30 -26.37 -2.90
N LEU A 92 -10.59 -25.35 -3.37
CA LEU A 92 -10.90 -24.63 -4.60
C LEU A 92 -9.67 -24.74 -5.52
N ASP A 93 -9.78 -25.61 -6.54
CA ASP A 93 -8.67 -25.89 -7.43
C ASP A 93 -8.57 -24.85 -8.55
N ASP A 94 -7.35 -24.39 -8.81
CA ASP A 94 -6.97 -23.51 -9.90
C ASP A 94 -7.79 -22.21 -9.92
N VAL A 95 -7.82 -21.52 -8.77
CA VAL A 95 -8.55 -20.26 -8.59
C VAL A 95 -7.63 -19.11 -8.31
N GLU A 96 -8.01 -17.92 -8.81
CA GLU A 96 -7.30 -16.66 -8.67
C GLU A 96 -8.22 -15.55 -8.20
N ASN A 97 -7.64 -14.40 -7.76
CA ASN A 97 -8.36 -13.17 -7.42
C ASN A 97 -9.51 -13.41 -6.43
N ILE A 98 -9.16 -13.99 -5.27
CA ILE A 98 -10.11 -14.39 -4.25
C ILE A 98 -10.41 -13.19 -3.36
N GLU A 99 -11.70 -12.88 -3.17
CA GLU A 99 -12.13 -11.79 -2.29
C GLU A 99 -13.39 -12.20 -1.52
N PHE A 100 -13.43 -11.89 -0.22
CA PHE A 100 -14.65 -12.01 0.57
C PHE A 100 -15.63 -10.90 0.21
N TYR A 101 -16.91 -11.24 0.14
CA TYR A 101 -17.97 -10.34 -0.27
C TYR A 101 -19.08 -10.30 0.79
N ASN A 102 -19.64 -9.10 1.02
CA ASN A 102 -20.72 -8.84 1.98
C ASN A 102 -20.46 -9.43 3.37
N SER A 103 -19.35 -9.07 3.99
CA SER A 103 -19.03 -9.48 5.37
C SER A 103 -19.27 -10.99 5.57
N ASP A 104 -18.62 -11.83 4.75
CA ASP A 104 -18.66 -13.29 4.83
C ASP A 104 -19.91 -13.99 4.26
N GLN A 105 -20.79 -13.30 3.57
CA GLN A 105 -21.93 -13.94 2.94
C GLN A 105 -21.57 -14.67 1.65
N ALA A 106 -20.49 -14.27 1.00
CA ALA A 106 -20.02 -14.92 -0.21
C ALA A 106 -18.51 -14.76 -0.42
N LEU A 107 -17.95 -15.65 -1.23
CA LEU A 107 -16.58 -15.61 -1.74
C LEU A 107 -16.62 -15.42 -3.26
N SER A 108 -15.92 -14.42 -3.76
CA SER A 108 -15.70 -14.19 -5.19
C SER A 108 -14.32 -14.71 -5.58
N TYR A 109 -14.23 -15.44 -6.69
CA TYR A 109 -12.97 -15.88 -7.25
C TYR A 109 -13.05 -16.05 -8.76
N GLN A 110 -11.90 -16.09 -9.42
CA GLN A 110 -11.78 -16.32 -10.85
C GLN A 110 -11.22 -17.71 -11.14
N LYS A 111 -11.74 -18.34 -12.20
CA LYS A 111 -11.28 -19.64 -12.69
C LYS A 111 -11.32 -19.67 -14.20
N ALA A 112 -10.28 -20.23 -14.84
CA ALA A 112 -10.28 -20.48 -16.26
C ALA A 112 -11.29 -21.57 -16.63
N ASP A 113 -12.01 -21.40 -17.73
CA ASP A 113 -12.81 -22.48 -18.34
C ASP A 113 -11.92 -23.40 -19.20
N SER A 114 -12.52 -24.43 -19.77
CA SER A 114 -11.82 -25.40 -20.65
C SER A 114 -11.20 -24.79 -21.92
N THR A 115 -11.57 -23.54 -22.26
CA THR A 115 -11.04 -22.81 -23.40
C THR A 115 -10.01 -21.75 -22.99
N GLY A 116 -9.66 -21.67 -21.69
CA GLY A 116 -8.74 -20.70 -21.14
C GLY A 116 -9.35 -19.32 -20.87
N ASN A 117 -10.65 -19.13 -21.08
CA ASN A 117 -11.32 -17.87 -20.75
C ASN A 117 -11.61 -17.81 -19.25
N MET A 118 -11.28 -16.66 -18.62
CA MET A 118 -11.57 -16.45 -17.21
C MET A 118 -13.07 -16.25 -16.99
N LYS A 119 -13.59 -16.94 -16.00
CA LYS A 119 -14.95 -16.75 -15.47
C LYS A 119 -14.87 -16.34 -14.00
N THR A 120 -15.75 -15.47 -13.57
CA THR A 120 -15.90 -15.11 -12.16
C THR A 120 -17.00 -15.94 -11.53
N ILE A 121 -16.72 -16.50 -10.39
CA ILE A 121 -17.63 -17.32 -9.60
C ILE A 121 -17.87 -16.60 -8.27
N LEU A 122 -19.15 -16.43 -7.92
CA LEU A 122 -19.57 -16.00 -6.60
C LEU A 122 -20.14 -17.21 -5.86
N MET A 123 -19.49 -17.62 -4.80
CA MET A 123 -19.92 -18.73 -3.96
C MET A 123 -20.56 -18.19 -2.69
N GLU A 124 -21.83 -18.49 -2.46
CA GLU A 124 -22.52 -18.13 -1.23
C GLU A 124 -22.01 -18.96 -0.04
N LEU A 125 -21.80 -18.32 1.09
CA LEU A 125 -21.29 -18.94 2.31
C LEU A 125 -22.37 -18.96 3.40
N PRO A 126 -22.57 -20.06 4.15
CA PRO A 126 -21.82 -21.32 4.09
C PRO A 126 -22.40 -22.36 3.10
N SER A 127 -23.43 -22.03 2.34
CA SER A 127 -24.19 -23.00 1.51
C SER A 127 -23.36 -23.62 0.38
N GLY A 128 -22.30 -22.90 -0.08
CA GLY A 128 -21.50 -23.33 -1.21
C GLY A 128 -22.18 -23.20 -2.57
N ILE A 129 -23.34 -22.56 -2.65
CA ILE A 129 -24.08 -22.32 -3.91
C ILE A 129 -23.27 -21.37 -4.78
N LYS A 130 -23.01 -21.77 -6.03
CA LYS A 130 -22.17 -21.02 -6.95
C LYS A 130 -23.01 -20.36 -8.04
N LYS A 131 -22.71 -19.09 -8.33
CA LYS A 131 -23.18 -18.37 -9.51
C LYS A 131 -21.99 -18.03 -10.38
N GLU A 132 -22.08 -18.33 -11.67
CA GLU A 132 -20.99 -18.14 -12.63
C GLU A 132 -21.35 -17.06 -13.64
N TRP A 133 -20.39 -16.20 -13.95
CA TRP A 133 -20.46 -15.22 -15.04
C TRP A 133 -19.29 -15.44 -16.00
N LYS A 134 -19.64 -15.61 -17.26
CA LYS A 134 -18.67 -15.71 -18.35
C LYS A 134 -18.43 -14.31 -18.91
N TYR A 135 -17.41 -13.65 -18.43
CA TYR A 135 -16.98 -12.36 -18.97
C TYR A 135 -15.49 -12.42 -19.31
N LYS A 136 -15.13 -11.79 -20.43
CA LYS A 136 -13.73 -11.60 -20.84
C LYS A 136 -12.94 -10.66 -19.91
N GLU A 137 -13.59 -10.12 -18.87
CA GLU A 137 -13.10 -8.96 -18.13
C GLU A 137 -13.16 -9.18 -16.63
N SER A 138 -12.28 -8.51 -15.89
CA SER A 138 -12.26 -8.53 -14.44
C SER A 138 -13.60 -8.04 -13.89
N PHE A 139 -14.29 -8.90 -13.21
CA PHE A 139 -15.57 -8.65 -12.56
C PHE A 139 -15.32 -8.62 -11.06
N ARG A 140 -15.64 -7.52 -10.43
CA ARG A 140 -15.41 -7.33 -8.99
C ARG A 140 -16.74 -7.02 -8.29
N PRO A 141 -17.23 -7.89 -7.41
CA PRO A 141 -18.36 -7.55 -6.53
C PRO A 141 -18.03 -6.34 -5.66
N VAL A 142 -19.02 -5.49 -5.42
CA VAL A 142 -18.86 -4.30 -4.57
C VAL A 142 -19.50 -4.59 -3.20
N ASN A 143 -18.65 -4.66 -2.17
CA ASN A 143 -19.08 -4.92 -0.81
C ASN A 143 -20.18 -3.94 -0.34
N GLY A 144 -21.16 -4.44 0.39
CA GLY A 144 -22.29 -3.63 0.90
C GLY A 144 -23.35 -3.28 -0.14
N THR A 145 -23.21 -3.79 -1.38
CA THR A 145 -24.14 -3.51 -2.48
C THR A 145 -24.54 -4.79 -3.23
N PRO A 146 -25.68 -4.81 -3.94
CA PRO A 146 -26.02 -5.92 -4.82
C PRO A 146 -25.37 -5.82 -6.21
N TYR A 147 -24.30 -5.05 -6.36
CA TYR A 147 -23.68 -4.77 -7.65
C TYR A 147 -22.27 -5.33 -7.75
N SER A 148 -21.83 -5.51 -8.99
CA SER A 148 -20.43 -5.71 -9.38
C SER A 148 -20.03 -4.64 -10.36
N VAL A 149 -18.72 -4.36 -10.43
CA VAL A 149 -18.12 -3.44 -11.40
C VAL A 149 -17.09 -4.17 -12.25
N SER A 150 -17.03 -3.80 -13.52
CA SER A 150 -15.98 -4.23 -14.44
C SER A 150 -15.62 -3.10 -15.39
N VAL A 151 -14.35 -3.04 -15.80
CA VAL A 151 -13.91 -2.09 -16.83
C VAL A 151 -13.61 -2.85 -18.10
N THR A 152 -14.23 -2.43 -19.20
CA THR A 152 -14.04 -3.02 -20.51
C THR A 152 -13.38 -2.02 -21.43
N ASN A 153 -12.45 -2.46 -22.27
CA ASN A 153 -11.94 -1.64 -23.35
C ASN A 153 -12.85 -1.84 -24.59
N VAL A 154 -13.49 -0.75 -25.01
CA VAL A 154 -14.24 -0.73 -26.27
C VAL A 154 -13.26 -0.38 -27.37
N PRO A 155 -13.03 -1.28 -28.37
CA PRO A 155 -12.08 -1.04 -29.43
C PRO A 155 -12.49 0.14 -30.31
N LYS A 156 -11.52 0.68 -31.04
CA LYS A 156 -11.76 1.75 -32.02
C LYS A 156 -12.75 1.27 -33.08
N ASP A 157 -13.78 2.04 -33.31
CA ASP A 157 -14.66 1.85 -34.46
C ASP A 157 -14.11 2.68 -35.63
N THR A 158 -13.58 1.99 -36.64
CA THR A 158 -12.99 2.62 -37.84
C THR A 158 -14.04 3.12 -38.81
N VAL A 159 -15.26 2.57 -38.78
CA VAL A 159 -16.36 2.96 -39.68
C VAL A 159 -16.99 4.28 -39.19
N ASN A 160 -17.25 4.39 -37.88
CA ASN A 160 -17.87 5.59 -37.32
C ASN A 160 -16.84 6.58 -36.75
N HIS A 161 -15.54 6.34 -36.94
CA HIS A 161 -14.45 7.17 -36.45
C HIS A 161 -14.45 7.38 -34.92
N VAL A 162 -15.00 6.41 -34.16
CA VAL A 162 -15.01 6.47 -32.69
C VAL A 162 -13.69 5.91 -32.15
N PRO A 163 -12.91 6.69 -31.39
CA PRO A 163 -11.67 6.18 -30.78
C PRO A 163 -11.97 5.11 -29.73
N SER A 164 -11.00 4.24 -29.45
CA SER A 164 -11.12 3.29 -28.33
C SER A 164 -11.31 4.02 -27.01
N PHE A 165 -12.12 3.46 -26.13
CA PHE A 165 -12.37 4.01 -24.81
C PHE A 165 -12.63 2.91 -23.77
N ASN A 166 -12.44 3.24 -22.51
CA ASN A 166 -12.81 2.36 -21.41
C ASN A 166 -14.27 2.61 -21.00
N ARG A 167 -14.99 1.53 -20.78
CA ARG A 167 -16.36 1.50 -20.30
C ARG A 167 -16.41 0.85 -18.93
N LEU A 168 -16.98 1.51 -17.94
CA LEU A 168 -17.34 0.88 -16.67
C LEU A 168 -18.74 0.27 -16.80
N VAL A 169 -18.85 -1.00 -16.46
CA VAL A 169 -20.13 -1.71 -16.41
C VAL A 169 -20.45 -2.01 -14.95
N VAL A 170 -21.56 -1.48 -14.48
CA VAL A 170 -22.14 -1.76 -13.15
C VAL A 170 -23.26 -2.75 -13.35
N ARG A 171 -23.14 -3.95 -12.80
CA ARG A 171 -24.13 -5.03 -13.01
C ARG A 171 -24.75 -5.45 -11.69
N HIS A 172 -26.08 -5.55 -11.69
CA HIS A 172 -26.81 -6.07 -10.55
C HIS A 172 -26.68 -7.61 -10.46
N LEU A 173 -26.16 -8.13 -9.34
CA LEU A 173 -25.79 -9.54 -9.17
C LEU A 173 -26.96 -10.53 -9.25
N LYS A 174 -28.17 -10.10 -8.87
CA LYS A 174 -29.36 -10.98 -8.92
C LYS A 174 -30.08 -10.94 -10.27
N THR A 175 -30.33 -9.71 -10.78
CA THR A 175 -31.15 -9.53 -12.00
C THR A 175 -30.33 -9.55 -13.28
N GLY A 176 -29.02 -9.32 -13.20
CA GLY A 176 -28.15 -9.18 -14.38
C GLY A 176 -28.27 -7.83 -15.09
N THR A 177 -29.17 -6.93 -14.65
CA THR A 177 -29.30 -5.59 -15.22
C THR A 177 -27.99 -4.85 -15.16
N ALA A 178 -27.60 -4.21 -16.27
CA ALA A 178 -26.33 -3.50 -16.38
C ALA A 178 -26.52 -2.00 -16.65
N PHE A 179 -25.76 -1.18 -15.92
CA PHE A 179 -25.59 0.24 -16.17
C PHE A 179 -24.19 0.46 -16.73
N GLN A 180 -24.05 1.38 -17.67
CA GLN A 180 -22.79 1.60 -18.36
C GLN A 180 -22.38 3.08 -18.26
N ILE A 181 -21.08 3.30 -18.03
CA ILE A 181 -20.46 4.61 -18.04
C ILE A 181 -19.36 4.59 -19.09
N ASP A 182 -19.56 5.27 -20.19
CA ASP A 182 -18.62 5.32 -21.30
C ASP A 182 -17.53 6.38 -21.08
N SER A 183 -16.39 6.15 -21.73
CA SER A 183 -15.25 7.05 -21.73
C SER A 183 -14.71 7.35 -20.34
N ILE A 184 -14.69 6.31 -19.49
CA ILE A 184 -14.17 6.44 -18.14
C ILE A 184 -12.64 6.48 -18.15
N GLY A 185 -12.07 7.40 -17.37
CA GLY A 185 -10.66 7.42 -17.05
C GLY A 185 -10.39 6.69 -15.73
N TYR A 186 -10.03 7.44 -14.70
CA TYR A 186 -9.86 6.94 -13.34
C TYR A 186 -11.18 7.01 -12.57
N TYR A 187 -11.43 6.07 -11.65
CA TYR A 187 -12.60 6.09 -10.77
C TYR A 187 -12.27 5.56 -9.37
N THR A 188 -13.06 5.96 -8.41
CA THR A 188 -13.03 5.47 -7.03
C THR A 188 -14.46 5.30 -6.51
N LEU A 189 -14.70 4.18 -5.83
CA LEU A 189 -15.96 3.94 -5.12
C LEU A 189 -15.86 4.51 -3.70
N TYR A 190 -16.95 5.07 -3.19
CA TYR A 190 -17.06 5.60 -1.84
C TYR A 190 -18.45 5.33 -1.25
N ASN A 191 -18.69 5.71 -0.01
CA ASN A 191 -19.94 5.45 0.70
C ASN A 191 -20.29 3.94 0.67
N GLU A 192 -19.33 3.11 1.14
CA GLU A 192 -19.47 1.64 1.12
C GLU A 192 -19.79 1.07 -0.28
N GLY A 193 -19.26 1.66 -1.32
CA GLY A 193 -19.47 1.24 -2.70
C GLY A 193 -20.78 1.67 -3.34
N ARG A 194 -21.64 2.41 -2.61
CA ARG A 194 -22.93 2.87 -3.14
C ARG A 194 -22.83 4.07 -4.06
N SER A 195 -21.68 4.73 -4.04
CA SER A 195 -21.42 5.95 -4.81
C SER A 195 -20.08 5.84 -5.54
N ILE A 196 -19.98 6.59 -6.64
CA ILE A 196 -18.78 6.62 -7.49
C ILE A 196 -18.40 8.06 -7.78
N ILE A 197 -17.08 8.31 -7.83
CA ILE A 197 -16.48 9.50 -8.42
C ILE A 197 -15.54 9.05 -9.53
N PHE A 198 -15.58 9.71 -10.67
CA PHE A 198 -14.82 9.29 -11.85
C PHE A 198 -14.50 10.43 -12.79
N VAL A 199 -13.44 10.26 -13.56
CA VAL A 199 -13.08 11.14 -14.67
C VAL A 199 -13.75 10.63 -15.93
N ARG A 200 -14.57 11.47 -16.56
CA ARG A 200 -15.14 11.22 -17.89
C ARG A 200 -14.30 11.91 -18.95
N ARG A 201 -13.76 11.14 -19.87
CA ARG A 201 -13.01 11.65 -21.02
C ARG A 201 -13.97 12.15 -22.08
N GLN A 202 -13.75 13.36 -22.56
CA GLN A 202 -14.56 14.00 -23.59
C GLN A 202 -13.70 14.53 -24.73
N ALA A 203 -14.29 14.76 -25.89
CA ALA A 203 -13.57 15.26 -27.07
C ALA A 203 -12.89 16.62 -26.82
N LYS A 204 -13.53 17.52 -26.06
CA LYS A 204 -13.04 18.87 -25.78
C LYS A 204 -12.46 19.06 -24.38
N GLY A 205 -12.31 17.99 -23.59
CA GLY A 205 -11.79 18.09 -22.23
C GLY A 205 -12.23 16.91 -21.39
N ASN A 206 -11.90 16.96 -20.09
CA ASN A 206 -12.26 15.92 -19.14
C ASN A 206 -13.14 16.50 -18.04
N ALA A 207 -14.10 15.72 -17.57
CA ALA A 207 -14.99 16.09 -16.49
C ALA A 207 -14.76 15.19 -15.28
N LEU A 208 -14.74 15.76 -14.08
CA LEU A 208 -14.83 15.02 -12.83
C LEU A 208 -16.29 14.91 -12.44
N CYS A 209 -16.82 13.69 -12.42
CA CYS A 209 -18.22 13.38 -12.18
C CYS A 209 -18.37 12.52 -10.94
N TYR A 210 -19.49 12.66 -10.23
CA TYR A 210 -19.80 11.85 -9.06
C TYR A 210 -21.31 11.62 -8.90
N GLY A 211 -21.69 10.63 -8.11
CA GLY A 211 -23.08 10.33 -7.83
C GLY A 211 -23.31 8.91 -7.33
N PRO A 212 -24.55 8.46 -7.25
CA PRO A 212 -24.88 7.06 -6.97
C PRO A 212 -24.21 6.12 -7.98
N LEU A 213 -23.89 4.88 -7.57
CA LEU A 213 -23.22 3.91 -8.43
C LEU A 213 -23.97 3.67 -9.76
N THR A 214 -25.28 3.77 -9.75
CA THR A 214 -26.15 3.58 -10.92
C THR A 214 -26.67 4.88 -11.55
N GLY A 215 -26.14 6.05 -11.11
CA GLY A 215 -26.57 7.38 -11.55
C GLY A 215 -27.82 7.91 -10.84
N PRO A 216 -28.25 9.13 -11.12
CA PRO A 216 -27.63 10.07 -12.04
C PRO A 216 -26.31 10.67 -11.51
N TYR A 217 -25.47 11.22 -12.42
CA TYR A 217 -24.17 11.77 -12.08
C TYR A 217 -24.16 13.30 -12.22
N GLN A 218 -23.50 13.97 -11.27
CA GLN A 218 -23.24 15.41 -11.28
C GLN A 218 -21.81 15.66 -11.72
N THR A 219 -21.56 16.78 -12.39
CA THR A 219 -20.22 17.24 -12.77
C THR A 219 -19.77 18.30 -11.79
N ILE A 220 -18.62 18.05 -11.13
CA ILE A 220 -18.04 19.00 -10.18
C ILE A 220 -16.91 19.83 -10.80
N TYR A 221 -16.28 19.30 -11.85
CA TYR A 221 -15.21 19.99 -12.57
C TYR A 221 -15.28 19.66 -14.06
N GLN A 222 -15.05 20.68 -14.90
CA GLN A 222 -14.99 20.55 -16.34
C GLN A 222 -13.72 21.25 -16.86
N SER A 223 -12.82 20.50 -17.47
CA SER A 223 -11.65 21.07 -18.14
C SER A 223 -11.97 21.40 -19.60
N ALA A 224 -11.55 22.59 -20.05
CA ALA A 224 -11.60 22.97 -21.45
C ALA A 224 -10.46 22.38 -22.29
N VAL A 225 -9.46 21.78 -21.65
CA VAL A 225 -8.25 21.23 -22.30
C VAL A 225 -8.23 19.73 -22.11
N LYS A 226 -7.73 18.97 -23.10
CA LYS A 226 -7.51 17.51 -23.02
C LYS A 226 -6.41 17.13 -22.01
N LYS A 227 -6.58 17.55 -20.76
CA LYS A 227 -5.71 17.18 -19.65
C LYS A 227 -6.55 16.35 -18.68
N GLU A 228 -6.02 15.22 -18.27
CA GLU A 228 -6.65 14.36 -17.25
C GLU A 228 -6.18 14.77 -15.87
N PRO A 229 -7.04 14.68 -14.84
CA PRO A 229 -6.57 14.67 -13.47
C PRO A 229 -5.54 13.55 -13.29
N VAL A 230 -4.34 13.90 -12.84
CA VAL A 230 -3.23 12.93 -12.70
C VAL A 230 -3.21 12.36 -11.28
N SER A 231 -3.44 13.21 -10.31
CA SER A 231 -3.51 12.82 -8.90
C SER A 231 -4.91 13.12 -8.39
N PHE A 232 -5.50 12.13 -7.74
CA PHE A 232 -6.87 12.21 -7.26
C PHE A 232 -6.96 11.49 -5.92
N SER A 233 -7.40 12.19 -4.89
CA SER A 233 -7.70 11.63 -3.58
C SER A 233 -9.10 12.04 -3.11
N LEU A 234 -9.72 11.20 -2.30
CA LEU A 234 -11.02 11.47 -1.69
C LEU A 234 -11.02 11.01 -0.24
N ASP A 235 -11.21 11.93 0.69
CA ASP A 235 -11.58 11.59 2.06
C ASP A 235 -13.07 11.25 2.11
N THR A 236 -13.38 9.98 2.27
CA THR A 236 -14.76 9.48 2.25
C THR A 236 -15.57 9.89 3.48
N LYS A 237 -14.93 10.29 4.58
CA LYS A 237 -15.60 10.77 5.79
C LYS A 237 -16.00 12.24 5.67
N LEU A 238 -15.08 13.05 5.20
CA LEU A 238 -15.30 14.49 5.00
C LEU A 238 -16.05 14.77 3.71
N MET A 239 -16.03 13.86 2.73
CA MET A 239 -16.57 14.02 1.38
C MET A 239 -15.89 15.18 0.64
N THR A 240 -14.60 15.35 0.89
CA THR A 240 -13.73 16.32 0.24
C THR A 240 -12.56 15.60 -0.40
N GLY A 241 -11.97 16.19 -1.40
CA GLY A 241 -10.84 15.61 -2.07
C GLY A 241 -10.03 16.64 -2.83
N GLU A 242 -8.97 16.15 -3.45
CA GLU A 242 -8.06 16.94 -4.26
C GLU A 242 -7.70 16.21 -5.54
N PHE A 243 -7.33 16.96 -6.55
CA PHE A 243 -6.70 16.43 -7.77
C PHE A 243 -5.74 17.43 -8.37
N SER A 244 -4.76 16.90 -9.10
CA SER A 244 -3.83 17.73 -9.87
C SER A 244 -3.95 17.46 -11.36
N ILE A 245 -3.66 18.49 -12.16
CA ILE A 245 -3.57 18.39 -13.61
C ILE A 245 -2.12 18.56 -14.03
N LYS A 246 -1.46 17.47 -14.42
CA LYS A 246 -0.06 17.42 -14.90
C LYS A 246 0.90 18.15 -13.97
N ASP A 247 0.73 18.01 -12.67
CA ASP A 247 1.54 18.66 -11.65
C ASP A 247 1.71 20.18 -11.87
N SER A 248 0.68 20.81 -12.43
CA SER A 248 0.68 22.24 -12.73
C SER A 248 -0.45 23.00 -12.06
N LEU A 249 -1.60 22.37 -11.91
CA LEU A 249 -2.79 22.95 -11.29
C LEU A 249 -3.32 22.00 -10.24
N TRP A 250 -3.56 22.47 -9.04
CA TRP A 250 -4.14 21.70 -7.94
C TRP A 250 -5.49 22.27 -7.56
N TYR A 251 -6.45 21.38 -7.44
CA TYR A 251 -7.83 21.71 -7.13
C TYR A 251 -8.29 20.95 -5.90
N ASN A 252 -9.08 21.63 -5.09
CA ASN A 252 -9.88 21.01 -4.03
C ASN A 252 -11.32 20.92 -4.46
N PHE A 253 -11.99 19.89 -4.00
CA PHE A 253 -13.42 19.76 -4.22
C PHE A 253 -14.15 19.28 -2.97
N SER A 254 -15.43 19.65 -2.86
CA SER A 254 -16.33 19.17 -1.83
C SER A 254 -17.59 18.61 -2.47
N LEU A 255 -17.81 17.30 -2.29
CA LEU A 255 -19.00 16.62 -2.82
C LEU A 255 -20.26 17.09 -2.10
N LYS A 256 -20.17 17.45 -0.80
CA LYS A 256 -21.30 17.98 -0.03
C LYS A 256 -21.75 19.36 -0.51
N LYS A 257 -20.80 20.23 -0.82
CA LYS A 257 -21.05 21.61 -1.26
C LYS A 257 -21.17 21.73 -2.77
N ASN A 258 -20.80 20.69 -3.52
CA ASN A 258 -20.68 20.70 -4.98
C ASN A 258 -19.77 21.84 -5.48
N THR A 259 -18.64 22.05 -4.81
CA THR A 259 -17.65 23.09 -5.15
C THR A 259 -16.33 22.46 -5.57
N CYS A 260 -15.64 23.16 -6.48
CA CYS A 260 -14.30 22.79 -6.92
C CYS A 260 -13.50 24.09 -7.13
N ASP A 261 -12.50 24.29 -6.29
CA ASP A 261 -11.72 25.52 -6.22
C ASP A 261 -10.27 25.26 -6.60
N LEU A 262 -9.69 26.17 -7.40
CA LEU A 262 -8.25 26.14 -7.70
C LEU A 262 -7.51 26.57 -6.42
N VAL A 263 -6.62 25.70 -5.94
CA VAL A 263 -5.80 25.96 -4.76
C VAL A 263 -4.46 26.55 -5.16
N PHE A 264 -3.91 26.07 -6.28
CA PHE A 264 -2.55 26.40 -6.66
C PHE A 264 -2.33 26.29 -8.17
N ASP A 265 -1.69 27.33 -8.76
CA ASP A 265 -1.14 27.30 -10.11
C ASP A 265 0.38 27.35 -10.05
N ARG A 266 1.06 26.36 -10.61
CA ARG A 266 2.52 26.30 -10.67
C ARG A 266 3.16 27.55 -11.27
N LYS A 267 2.48 28.26 -12.14
CA LYS A 267 3.00 29.50 -12.74
C LYS A 267 3.31 30.60 -11.70
N GLU A 268 2.68 30.49 -10.52
CA GLU A 268 2.90 31.42 -9.41
C GLU A 268 4.19 31.14 -8.65
N VAL A 269 4.83 29.97 -8.84
CA VAL A 269 6.05 29.59 -8.13
C VAL A 269 7.28 29.90 -8.97
N ILE A 270 8.14 30.70 -8.40
CA ILE A 270 9.50 30.94 -8.94
C ILE A 270 10.40 29.81 -8.41
N LEU A 271 10.78 28.88 -9.29
CA LEU A 271 11.71 27.82 -8.95
C LEU A 271 13.16 28.36 -8.91
N PRO A 272 14.06 27.73 -8.12
CA PRO A 272 15.49 28.05 -8.16
C PRO A 272 16.04 27.89 -9.57
N ALA A 273 17.01 28.73 -9.93
CA ALA A 273 17.62 28.73 -11.25
C ALA A 273 18.19 27.34 -11.60
N GLY A 274 17.93 26.89 -12.82
CA GLY A 274 18.39 25.58 -13.31
C GLY A 274 17.68 24.36 -12.74
N MET A 275 16.55 24.55 -12.00
CA MET A 275 15.75 23.47 -11.46
C MET A 275 14.40 23.35 -12.17
N GLU A 276 13.90 22.12 -12.27
CA GLU A 276 12.55 21.83 -12.74
C GLU A 276 11.76 21.01 -11.72
N LEU A 277 10.45 21.17 -11.74
CA LEU A 277 9.55 20.37 -10.89
C LEU A 277 9.45 18.95 -11.43
N ALA A 278 9.79 17.98 -10.58
CA ALA A 278 9.58 16.56 -10.84
C ALA A 278 8.23 16.08 -10.31
N ARG A 279 7.90 16.47 -9.08
CA ARG A 279 6.66 16.08 -8.41
C ARG A 279 6.25 17.16 -7.41
N ALA A 280 4.93 17.26 -7.17
CA ALA A 280 4.40 18.02 -6.05
C ALA A 280 3.23 17.28 -5.40
N THR A 281 3.10 17.43 -4.09
CA THR A 281 2.03 16.83 -3.29
C THR A 281 1.48 17.90 -2.36
N LEU A 282 0.15 18.04 -2.33
CA LEU A 282 -0.52 18.96 -1.43
C LEU A 282 -0.61 18.36 -0.03
N SER A 283 -0.32 19.15 1.01
CA SER A 283 -0.47 18.72 2.39
C SER A 283 -1.94 18.51 2.75
N HIS A 284 -2.21 17.68 3.78
CA HIS A 284 -3.57 17.43 4.26
C HIS A 284 -4.31 18.71 4.66
N SER A 285 -3.61 19.68 5.24
CA SER A 285 -4.15 21.00 5.60
C SER A 285 -4.41 21.91 4.43
N GLN A 286 -3.91 21.55 3.23
CA GLN A 286 -3.98 22.34 1.99
C GLN A 286 -3.26 23.70 2.08
N LYS A 287 -2.41 23.89 3.08
CA LYS A 287 -1.63 25.13 3.28
C LYS A 287 -0.27 25.07 2.62
N PHE A 288 0.26 23.86 2.40
CA PHE A 288 1.62 23.64 1.92
C PHE A 288 1.63 22.65 0.74
N LEU A 289 2.60 22.84 -0.14
CA LEU A 289 2.98 21.85 -1.15
C LEU A 289 4.38 21.33 -0.85
N THR A 290 4.53 20.02 -0.77
CA THR A 290 5.85 19.38 -0.80
C THR A 290 6.23 19.17 -2.25
N MET A 291 7.34 19.75 -2.67
CA MET A 291 7.85 19.75 -4.04
C MET A 291 9.15 18.99 -4.14
N GLU A 292 9.27 18.14 -5.13
CA GLU A 292 10.52 17.49 -5.52
C GLU A 292 11.08 18.19 -6.75
N LEU A 293 12.24 18.79 -6.63
CA LEU A 293 12.92 19.48 -7.71
C LEU A 293 14.17 18.71 -8.14
N ARG A 294 14.47 18.75 -9.44
CA ARG A 294 15.68 18.20 -10.02
C ARG A 294 16.37 19.22 -10.92
N PRO A 295 17.66 19.07 -11.19
CA PRO A 295 18.32 19.87 -12.21
C PRO A 295 17.60 19.76 -13.55
N TYR A 296 17.43 20.87 -14.22
CA TYR A 296 16.85 20.90 -15.57
C TYR A 296 17.72 20.07 -16.52
N GLN A 297 17.09 19.09 -17.16
CA GLN A 297 17.73 18.32 -18.21
C GLN A 297 17.15 18.74 -19.56
N GLU A 298 18.01 19.22 -20.43
CA GLU A 298 17.58 19.53 -21.81
C GLU A 298 17.05 18.25 -22.45
N LYS A 299 15.81 18.31 -22.93
CA LYS A 299 15.22 17.15 -23.62
C LYS A 299 15.99 16.96 -24.92
N VAL A 300 16.85 15.96 -24.97
CA VAL A 300 17.44 15.50 -26.23
C VAL A 300 16.27 15.07 -27.12
N ASN A 301 16.09 15.81 -28.22
CA ASN A 301 15.05 15.51 -29.19
C ASN A 301 15.42 14.19 -29.89
N LYS A 302 14.80 13.09 -29.46
CA LYS A 302 14.98 11.75 -30.05
C LYS A 302 14.57 11.67 -31.54
N ASP A 303 13.94 12.72 -32.06
CA ASP A 303 13.56 12.81 -33.48
C ASP A 303 14.70 13.32 -34.42
N LYS A 304 15.79 13.84 -33.89
CA LYS A 304 17.01 13.93 -34.64
C LYS A 304 17.60 12.51 -34.65
N LYS A 305 17.42 11.77 -35.74
CA LYS A 305 18.30 10.66 -36.08
C LYS A 305 19.72 11.22 -35.94
N GLU A 306 20.37 10.94 -34.82
CA GLU A 306 21.82 11.03 -34.76
C GLU A 306 22.26 10.12 -35.90
N GLU A 307 22.93 10.67 -36.91
CA GLU A 307 23.78 9.88 -37.79
C GLU A 307 24.59 9.02 -36.83
N GLU A 308 24.38 7.68 -36.90
CA GLU A 308 25.15 6.73 -36.11
C GLU A 308 26.62 7.01 -36.43
N VAL A 309 27.24 7.87 -35.62
CA VAL A 309 28.67 7.89 -35.49
C VAL A 309 28.99 6.51 -34.95
N LYS A 310 29.39 5.59 -35.87
CA LYS A 310 29.84 4.26 -35.47
C LYS A 310 30.89 4.48 -34.39
N PRO A 311 30.63 4.04 -33.13
CA PRO A 311 31.61 4.24 -32.07
C PRO A 311 32.92 3.63 -32.55
N ASP A 312 33.98 4.41 -32.48
CA ASP A 312 35.33 3.91 -32.71
C ASP A 312 35.51 2.71 -31.77
N LYS A 313 35.70 1.52 -32.36
CA LYS A 313 35.81 0.24 -31.65
C LYS A 313 37.08 0.12 -30.80
N SER A 314 37.69 1.24 -30.42
CA SER A 314 39.00 1.18 -29.81
C SER A 314 39.03 0.53 -28.45
N PHE A 315 38.17 0.79 -27.55
CA PHE A 315 37.85 0.07 -26.29
C PHE A 315 36.97 0.94 -25.38
N GLU A 316 36.20 0.30 -24.54
CA GLU A 316 35.44 0.96 -23.51
C GLU A 316 36.23 0.83 -22.20
N LEU A 317 36.68 1.97 -21.65
CA LEU A 317 37.41 2.01 -20.40
C LEU A 317 36.46 2.42 -19.28
N GLU A 318 36.22 1.50 -18.35
CA GLU A 318 35.55 1.80 -17.11
C GLU A 318 36.61 2.00 -16.01
N LEU A 319 36.60 3.15 -15.36
CA LEU A 319 37.50 3.45 -14.25
C LEU A 319 36.73 3.40 -12.94
N TRP A 320 37.14 2.49 -12.07
CA TRP A 320 36.57 2.34 -10.74
C TRP A 320 37.57 2.79 -9.69
N THR A 321 37.12 3.60 -8.73
CA THR A 321 37.96 4.09 -7.64
C THR A 321 37.55 3.43 -6.32
N TRP A 322 38.49 3.32 -5.40
CA TRP A 322 38.28 2.65 -4.11
C TRP A 322 37.36 3.41 -3.16
N ASP A 323 37.17 4.72 -3.41
CA ASP A 323 36.32 5.61 -2.63
C ASP A 323 34.89 5.70 -3.11
N GLU A 324 34.52 4.87 -4.10
CA GLU A 324 33.14 4.76 -4.54
C GLU A 324 32.31 3.95 -3.53
N TYR A 325 31.14 4.46 -3.20
CA TYR A 325 30.27 3.86 -2.17
C TYR A 325 29.33 2.78 -2.70
N GLU A 326 29.34 2.51 -4.00
CA GLU A 326 28.60 1.40 -4.61
C GLU A 326 29.54 0.53 -5.43
N VAL A 327 29.42 -0.79 -5.28
CA VAL A 327 30.24 -1.72 -6.08
C VAL A 327 29.97 -1.58 -7.58
N PRO A 328 30.96 -1.79 -8.44
CA PRO A 328 30.84 -1.65 -9.90
C PRO A 328 29.64 -2.36 -10.49
N THR A 329 29.31 -3.56 -10.00
CA THR A 329 28.16 -4.35 -10.47
C THR A 329 26.81 -3.68 -10.18
N LEU A 330 26.70 -2.86 -9.15
CA LEU A 330 25.48 -2.07 -8.87
C LEU A 330 25.44 -0.81 -9.74
N GLN A 331 26.57 -0.18 -9.96
CA GLN A 331 26.68 1.01 -10.81
C GLN A 331 26.40 0.68 -12.27
N THR A 332 26.96 -0.42 -12.82
CA THR A 332 26.70 -0.84 -14.22
C THR A 332 25.27 -1.30 -14.43
N ARG A 333 24.60 -1.82 -13.43
CA ARG A 333 23.15 -2.10 -13.51
C ARG A 333 22.31 -0.85 -13.72
N GLY A 334 22.90 0.37 -13.64
CA GLY A 334 22.43 1.71 -14.08
C GLY A 334 20.94 2.06 -13.96
N ARG A 335 20.12 1.04 -13.83
CA ARG A 335 18.66 1.12 -13.75
C ARG A 335 18.14 1.50 -12.37
N TYR A 336 19.02 1.60 -11.38
CA TYR A 336 18.68 1.83 -9.98
C TYR A 336 19.14 3.19 -9.44
N PHE A 337 19.73 4.04 -10.27
CA PHE A 337 19.90 5.44 -9.88
C PHE A 337 18.52 6.07 -9.73
N ARG A 338 18.02 6.06 -8.50
CA ARG A 338 16.85 6.88 -8.17
C ARG A 338 17.29 8.32 -8.40
N PRO A 339 16.58 9.06 -9.28
CA PRO A 339 16.90 10.48 -9.45
C PRO A 339 16.88 11.15 -8.09
N GLN A 340 17.93 11.87 -7.76
CA GLN A 340 18.03 12.59 -6.51
C GLN A 340 17.25 13.90 -6.65
N TYR A 341 16.11 13.97 -5.97
CA TYR A 341 15.26 15.15 -5.96
C TYR A 341 15.42 15.92 -4.67
N SER A 342 15.89 17.18 -4.74
CA SER A 342 15.83 18.07 -3.58
C SER A 342 14.38 18.36 -3.20
N LYS A 343 14.09 18.34 -1.90
CA LYS A 343 12.74 18.51 -1.37
C LYS A 343 12.56 19.94 -0.87
N TYR A 344 11.45 20.52 -1.28
CA TYR A 344 11.03 21.88 -0.94
C TYR A 344 9.64 21.86 -0.34
N ILE A 345 9.39 22.78 0.56
CA ILE A 345 8.03 23.12 1.00
C ILE A 345 7.68 24.50 0.48
N TYR A 346 6.54 24.60 -0.19
CA TYR A 346 5.96 25.84 -0.64
C TYR A 346 4.76 26.19 0.23
N ASP A 347 4.80 27.33 0.90
CA ASP A 347 3.72 27.90 1.68
C ASP A 347 2.79 28.68 0.74
N ILE A 348 1.56 28.19 0.55
CA ILE A 348 0.60 28.76 -0.40
C ILE A 348 0.20 30.17 -0.03
N ALA A 349 0.06 30.46 1.27
CA ALA A 349 -0.38 31.76 1.74
C ALA A 349 0.68 32.85 1.59
N SER A 350 1.94 32.52 1.88
CA SER A 350 3.06 33.47 1.78
C SER A 350 3.77 33.48 0.43
N GLY A 351 3.53 32.47 -0.42
CA GLY A 351 4.24 32.30 -1.69
C GLY A 351 5.72 31.92 -1.52
N LYS A 352 6.14 31.49 -0.33
CA LYS A 352 7.54 31.21 -0.02
C LYS A 352 7.89 29.77 -0.30
N LEU A 353 8.94 29.54 -1.10
CA LEU A 353 9.55 28.23 -1.37
C LEU A 353 10.80 28.04 -0.51
N MET A 354 10.85 26.93 0.25
CA MET A 354 11.92 26.63 1.18
C MET A 354 12.48 25.24 0.95
N GLU A 355 13.80 25.13 0.76
CA GLU A 355 14.47 23.82 0.70
C GLU A 355 14.51 23.19 2.10
N VAL A 356 13.95 21.96 2.21
CA VAL A 356 13.85 21.23 3.47
C VAL A 356 14.71 19.98 3.52
N ALA A 357 15.07 19.39 2.38
CA ALA A 357 16.00 18.28 2.33
C ALA A 357 16.79 18.25 1.01
N PRO A 358 18.09 17.92 1.05
CA PRO A 358 18.90 17.75 -0.17
C PRO A 358 18.46 16.50 -0.94
N GLY A 359 18.89 16.39 -2.21
CA GLY A 359 18.44 15.34 -3.13
C GLY A 359 18.67 13.91 -2.66
N HIS A 360 19.75 13.69 -1.93
CA HIS A 360 20.13 12.37 -1.40
C HIS A 360 19.45 11.99 -0.08
N ALA A 361 18.75 12.92 0.55
CA ALA A 361 18.11 12.72 1.86
C ALA A 361 16.65 12.31 1.74
N ASP A 362 16.17 11.55 2.70
CA ASP A 362 14.77 11.16 2.81
C ASP A 362 14.01 12.13 3.73
N LEU A 363 13.05 12.85 3.17
CA LEU A 363 12.17 13.73 3.92
C LEU A 363 11.14 12.92 4.72
N LEU A 364 10.98 13.29 5.98
CA LEU A 364 9.98 12.75 6.90
C LEU A 364 9.07 13.89 7.34
N GLU A 365 7.88 13.93 6.78
CA GLU A 365 6.86 14.93 7.11
C GLU A 365 5.67 14.28 7.83
N PRO A 366 4.94 15.02 8.68
CA PRO A 366 3.74 14.50 9.33
C PRO A 366 2.59 14.37 8.31
N ASP A 367 1.88 13.26 8.37
CA ASP A 367 0.88 12.87 7.36
C ASP A 367 -0.39 13.73 7.38
N ARG A 368 -0.88 14.13 8.56
CA ARG A 368 -2.17 14.83 8.76
C ARG A 368 -2.05 16.05 9.66
N ALA A 369 -0.96 16.78 9.56
CA ALA A 369 -0.78 18.00 10.34
C ALA A 369 -1.62 19.15 9.76
N GLU A 370 -2.34 19.86 10.62
CA GLU A 370 -3.03 21.11 10.28
C GLU A 370 -2.04 22.26 10.05
N GLU A 371 -0.93 22.22 10.79
CA GLU A 371 0.19 23.16 10.69
C GLU A 371 1.50 22.40 10.77
N ILE A 372 2.45 22.80 9.93
CA ILE A 372 3.79 22.21 9.90
C ILE A 372 4.77 23.34 10.25
N HIS A 373 5.44 23.22 11.39
CA HIS A 373 6.53 24.14 11.78
C HIS A 373 7.89 23.54 11.53
N TYR A 374 8.02 22.22 11.70
CA TYR A 374 9.25 21.48 11.47
C TYR A 374 8.97 20.21 10.68
N VAL A 375 9.92 19.87 9.84
CA VAL A 375 10.05 18.56 9.21
C VAL A 375 11.38 17.94 9.60
N LEU A 376 11.47 16.62 9.48
CA LEU A 376 12.71 15.89 9.69
C LEU A 376 13.20 15.35 8.35
N TYR A 377 14.50 15.15 8.21
CA TYR A 377 15.05 14.33 7.14
C TYR A 377 16.18 13.46 7.65
N THR A 378 16.43 12.34 6.98
CA THR A 378 17.54 11.43 7.27
C THR A 378 18.58 11.52 6.18
N ASP A 379 19.86 11.51 6.58
CA ASP A 379 21.01 11.57 5.69
C ASP A 379 21.95 10.39 5.95
N GLU A 380 22.07 9.47 4.99
CA GLU A 380 22.95 8.30 5.03
C GLU A 380 24.36 8.62 4.53
N THR A 381 24.59 9.81 3.97
CA THR A 381 25.88 10.17 3.33
C THR A 381 27.11 9.88 4.20
N PRO A 382 27.11 10.18 5.51
CA PRO A 382 28.28 9.89 6.35
C PRO A 382 28.62 8.41 6.50
N TYR A 383 27.65 7.52 6.20
CA TYR A 383 27.74 6.07 6.45
C TYR A 383 27.67 5.23 5.19
N ARG A 384 27.63 5.84 4.00
CA ARG A 384 27.41 5.12 2.72
C ARG A 384 28.42 4.02 2.46
N MET A 385 29.68 4.22 2.84
CA MET A 385 30.74 3.21 2.69
C MET A 385 30.44 1.93 3.49
N GLN A 386 29.59 1.99 4.49
CA GLN A 386 29.23 0.83 5.33
C GLN A 386 28.13 -0.05 4.70
N LYS A 387 27.53 0.38 3.59
CA LYS A 387 26.42 -0.30 2.93
C LYS A 387 26.76 -1.73 2.47
N GLU A 388 28.02 -1.98 2.13
CA GLU A 388 28.48 -3.27 1.61
C GLU A 388 28.54 -4.38 2.68
N TRP A 389 28.63 -4.01 3.97
CA TRP A 389 28.76 -4.97 5.06
C TRP A 389 27.77 -4.79 6.21
N LEU A 390 26.91 -3.77 6.16
CA LEU A 390 25.82 -3.59 7.10
C LEU A 390 24.50 -3.87 6.42
N ASN A 391 23.63 -4.67 7.07
CA ASN A 391 22.26 -4.87 6.61
C ASN A 391 21.43 -3.60 6.69
N GLU A 392 21.70 -2.73 7.68
CA GLU A 392 21.05 -1.45 7.88
C GLU A 392 22.11 -0.36 7.99
N VAL A 393 22.11 0.56 7.02
CA VAL A 393 23.03 1.70 7.02
C VAL A 393 22.52 2.72 8.03
N PRO A 394 23.37 3.21 8.96
CA PRO A 394 23.00 4.30 9.84
C PRO A 394 22.73 5.60 9.06
N PHE A 395 22.05 6.53 9.69
CA PHE A 395 21.79 7.86 9.15
C PHE A 395 21.79 8.92 10.26
N ASP A 396 22.12 10.12 9.88
CA ASP A 396 21.93 11.30 10.72
C ASP A 396 20.52 11.85 10.55
N ILE A 397 19.95 12.41 11.61
CA ILE A 397 18.62 13.02 11.61
C ILE A 397 18.78 14.53 11.73
N TYR A 398 18.16 15.26 10.83
CA TYR A 398 18.11 16.71 10.85
C TYR A 398 16.68 17.19 10.97
N SER A 399 16.47 18.31 11.67
CA SER A 399 15.22 19.04 11.66
C SER A 399 15.37 20.32 10.83
N VAL A 400 14.30 20.72 10.17
CA VAL A 400 14.23 21.98 9.43
C VAL A 400 12.98 22.73 9.82
N ASN A 401 13.16 23.98 10.23
CA ASN A 401 12.04 24.88 10.43
C ASN A 401 11.53 25.38 9.07
N VAL A 402 10.30 25.06 8.72
CA VAL A 402 9.73 25.33 7.38
C VAL A 402 9.51 26.81 7.11
N HIS A 403 9.45 27.67 8.13
CA HIS A 403 9.28 29.11 7.97
C HIS A 403 10.60 29.87 7.78
N THR A 404 11.67 29.40 8.43
CA THR A 404 12.97 30.07 8.45
C THR A 404 14.03 29.38 7.60
N GLY A 405 13.84 28.09 7.27
CA GLY A 405 14.84 27.24 6.61
C GLY A 405 16.00 26.83 7.53
N LYS A 406 15.95 27.16 8.83
CA LYS A 406 17.00 26.80 9.76
C LYS A 406 17.08 25.30 9.94
N LYS A 407 18.24 24.72 9.57
CA LYS A 407 18.55 23.29 9.73
C LYS A 407 19.29 23.07 11.03
N GLN A 408 18.97 21.97 11.72
CA GLN A 408 19.62 21.58 12.98
C GLN A 408 19.80 20.07 13.02
N LEU A 409 20.99 19.61 13.40
CA LEU A 409 21.25 18.20 13.67
C LEU A 409 20.49 17.78 14.94
N VAL A 410 19.68 16.74 14.83
CA VAL A 410 18.88 16.17 15.91
C VAL A 410 19.60 14.98 16.54
N GLY A 411 20.22 14.13 15.73
CA GLY A 411 20.94 12.97 16.21
C GLY A 411 21.78 12.30 15.13
N ARG A 412 22.76 11.52 15.57
CA ARG A 412 23.72 10.84 14.68
C ARG A 412 23.61 9.34 14.78
N SER A 413 23.94 8.65 13.69
CA SER A 413 24.07 7.19 13.62
C SER A 413 22.80 6.43 14.05
N TYR A 414 21.64 6.97 13.78
CA TYR A 414 20.36 6.29 14.02
C TYR A 414 20.18 5.16 13.01
N ARG A 415 19.47 4.11 13.42
CA ARG A 415 19.10 2.97 12.54
C ARG A 415 17.61 2.85 12.36
N THR A 416 16.82 3.48 13.21
CA THR A 416 15.36 3.47 13.15
C THR A 416 14.85 4.86 12.81
N ARG A 417 14.06 4.94 11.74
CA ARG A 417 13.50 6.22 11.28
C ARG A 417 12.54 6.80 12.31
N PRO A 418 12.59 8.11 12.55
CA PRO A 418 11.59 8.80 13.35
C PRO A 418 10.16 8.51 12.88
N LYS A 419 9.26 8.36 13.83
CA LYS A 419 7.83 8.19 13.59
C LYS A 419 7.07 9.41 14.06
N TRP A 420 6.44 10.13 13.14
CA TRP A 420 5.57 11.25 13.44
C TRP A 420 4.24 10.80 14.04
N SER A 421 3.72 11.58 14.98
CA SER A 421 2.30 11.56 15.31
C SER A 421 1.49 12.07 14.11
N MET A 422 0.29 11.54 13.90
CA MET A 422 -0.55 11.91 12.75
C MET A 422 -0.79 13.42 12.64
N ASN A 423 -0.90 14.11 13.76
CA ASN A 423 -1.14 15.55 13.82
C ASN A 423 0.13 16.41 13.76
N GLY A 424 1.30 15.82 13.63
CA GLY A 424 2.57 16.52 13.50
C GLY A 424 3.09 17.21 14.76
N LYS A 425 2.42 17.04 15.91
CA LYS A 425 2.84 17.71 17.15
C LYS A 425 4.13 17.16 17.74
N TRP A 426 4.46 15.90 17.46
CA TRP A 426 5.69 15.27 17.92
C TRP A 426 6.09 14.08 17.05
N ALA A 427 7.37 13.77 17.09
CA ALA A 427 7.90 12.52 16.53
C ALA A 427 8.68 11.78 17.63
N VAL A 428 8.70 10.43 17.55
CA VAL A 428 9.52 9.58 18.41
C VAL A 428 10.63 8.96 17.63
N MET A 429 11.79 8.80 18.26
CA MET A 429 12.97 8.19 17.71
C MET A 429 13.76 7.46 18.78
N TYR A 430 14.36 6.33 18.44
CA TYR A 430 15.21 5.57 19.35
C TYR A 430 16.68 5.88 19.08
N ASP A 431 17.39 6.37 20.10
CA ASP A 431 18.84 6.58 20.06
C ASP A 431 19.53 5.26 20.42
N PRO A 432 20.22 4.60 19.45
CA PRO A 432 20.84 3.30 19.70
C PRO A 432 22.12 3.39 20.53
N VAL A 433 22.74 4.57 20.61
CA VAL A 433 23.98 4.80 21.38
C VAL A 433 23.63 5.05 22.85
N ALA A 434 22.72 5.97 23.11
CA ALA A 434 22.25 6.27 24.46
C ALA A 434 21.26 5.24 25.00
N GLN A 435 20.70 4.39 24.11
CA GLN A 435 19.66 3.41 24.42
C GLN A 435 18.38 4.02 25.02
N VAL A 436 18.00 5.19 24.55
CA VAL A 436 16.83 5.93 25.04
C VAL A 436 15.87 6.28 23.92
N TRP A 437 14.61 6.43 24.27
CA TRP A 437 13.61 7.00 23.39
C TRP A 437 13.55 8.50 23.54
N ASN A 438 13.68 9.20 22.42
CA ASN A 438 13.59 10.64 22.34
C ASN A 438 12.27 11.06 21.68
N LYS A 439 11.69 12.13 22.21
CA LYS A 439 10.57 12.86 21.62
C LYS A 439 11.08 14.13 21.00
N PHE A 440 10.81 14.32 19.73
CA PHE A 440 10.98 15.59 19.03
C PHE A 440 9.66 16.35 19.04
N ASP A 441 9.67 17.59 19.49
CA ASP A 441 8.51 18.47 19.51
C ASP A 441 8.39 19.19 18.15
N GLY A 442 7.31 18.87 17.41
CA GLY A 442 7.08 19.38 16.05
C GLY A 442 6.75 20.88 15.98
N THR A 443 6.47 21.53 17.12
CA THR A 443 6.15 22.96 17.19
C THR A 443 7.39 23.78 17.55
N THR A 444 8.20 23.30 18.51
CA THR A 444 9.33 24.03 19.06
C THR A 444 10.68 23.58 18.53
N GLY A 445 10.75 22.39 17.88
CA GLY A 445 11.99 21.77 17.42
C GLY A 445 12.86 21.18 18.54
N LYS A 446 12.33 21.07 19.77
CA LYS A 446 13.06 20.60 20.95
C LYS A 446 13.04 19.07 21.04
N VAL A 447 14.20 18.50 21.38
CA VAL A 447 14.33 17.06 21.69
C VAL A 447 14.29 16.85 23.20
N THR A 448 13.58 15.82 23.64
CA THR A 448 13.46 15.45 25.06
C THR A 448 13.50 13.94 25.19
N ASP A 449 14.34 13.43 26.10
CA ASP A 449 14.34 12.02 26.49
C ASP A 449 13.03 11.69 27.23
N ILE A 450 12.38 10.58 26.83
CA ILE A 450 11.11 10.12 27.40
C ILE A 450 11.21 8.75 28.05
N SER A 451 12.36 8.10 28.05
CA SER A 451 12.55 6.75 28.60
C SER A 451 13.39 6.68 29.87
N THR A 452 14.18 7.69 30.17
CA THR A 452 15.03 7.70 31.39
C THR A 452 14.21 7.85 32.68
N ALA A 453 12.93 8.23 32.59
CA ALA A 453 12.03 8.37 33.72
C ALA A 453 11.22 7.11 34.05
N ILE A 454 11.44 5.99 33.33
CA ILE A 454 10.83 4.68 33.53
C ILE A 454 11.89 3.76 34.16
#